data_5348a3e63343722630ff0ee9b8cac604
#
_entry.id   5348a3e63343722630ff0ee9b8cac604
#
_cell.length_a   1.000
_cell.length_b   1.000
_cell.length_c   1.000
_cell.angle_alpha   90.00
_cell.angle_beta   90.00
_cell.angle_gamma   90.00
#
_symmetry.space_group_name_H-M   'P 1'
#
loop_
_entity.id
_entity.type
_entity.pdbx_description
1 polymer ?
#
loop_
_entity_poly.entity_id
_entity_poly.type
_entity_poly.pdbx_seq_one_letter_code
_entity_poly.pdbx_strand_id
1 'polypeptide(L)'
;GGIESPLPQTVRKSTLDALSLLMSEEDAQKLQNAYQYYLQDDGVLQLRSDLTEDERTALEDAVTTPDIVLYMAAAQAANTPAGQNSMGMTGLAEMPSAAADTDTETVTPTAADLDTVCSQFAAMSQMPGFDRSMLQKQLDSAMSQLDSTLLENLKSQSLLLVQLEYEAQGVAQDVQMGYLFRVGGQMLALTLLMVAVAVAVGFLASRVSAAIGRDLRRETFSSVIGFSNAEIENFSTASLITRTTNDIQQVQFVCVILLRMVAYAPILGIGGVLHVVGSSSGLSWIVVLDVALLLLLLLFLMSVAMPKFKVMQQLVDRLNLVSREILTGIMPVRAFSREKFEEQRFDKANKELMGTQLFTNRAMVAMMPFMTLIMNGTSLLIVWFGGKAMDAGTMQVGEMIAFITYTMQIVMSFLMLAMVAVMLPRAGVAADRIDEVIRTKATIHDPDESTAKAAQAHTDWQGVVQFEDVSFRYPGADSDALEHISFTAKPGETTAIIGSTGCGKSTLLNLIPRFYDVTGGKVTVDGIDV
;
A
#
# COMPACT_ATOMS: atom_id res chain seq x y z
N GLY A 1 -11.32 6.71 -28.51
CA GLY A 1 -10.60 5.65 -27.84
C GLY A 1 -10.15 4.54 -28.77
N GLY A 2 -8.88 4.19 -28.70
CA GLY A 2 -8.34 3.06 -29.45
C GLY A 2 -7.51 3.41 -30.68
N ILE A 3 -7.42 4.67 -31.03
CA ILE A 3 -6.54 5.18 -32.08
C ILE A 3 -5.36 5.83 -31.37
N GLU A 4 -4.21 5.16 -31.41
CA GLU A 4 -2.98 5.59 -30.71
C GLU A 4 -1.96 6.20 -31.68
N SER A 5 -2.20 6.08 -32.99
CA SER A 5 -1.29 6.52 -34.03
C SER A 5 -2.04 7.26 -35.13
N PRO A 6 -1.49 8.35 -35.68
CA PRO A 6 -2.04 9.04 -36.84
C PRO A 6 -1.96 8.20 -38.13
N LEU A 7 -1.24 7.06 -38.11
CA LEU A 7 -1.20 6.12 -39.24
C LEU A 7 -2.30 5.06 -39.08
N PRO A 8 -3.39 5.10 -39.87
CA PRO A 8 -4.42 4.06 -39.89
C PRO A 8 -3.86 2.72 -40.38
N GLN A 9 -4.35 1.61 -39.83
CA GLN A 9 -3.95 0.26 -40.31
C GLN A 9 -4.44 0.00 -41.74
N THR A 10 -5.57 0.60 -42.10
CA THR A 10 -6.12 0.57 -43.45
C THR A 10 -6.50 2.00 -43.86
N VAL A 11 -6.20 2.36 -45.10
CA VAL A 11 -6.52 3.70 -45.66
C VAL A 11 -7.06 3.54 -47.06
N ARG A 12 -8.05 4.36 -47.41
CA ARG A 12 -8.56 4.43 -48.80
C ARG A 12 -7.54 5.13 -49.68
N LYS A 13 -7.45 4.69 -50.93
CA LYS A 13 -6.54 5.30 -51.91
C LYS A 13 -6.77 6.81 -52.10
N SER A 14 -8.03 7.25 -52.06
CA SER A 14 -8.39 8.69 -52.17
C SER A 14 -7.79 9.53 -51.01
N THR A 15 -7.84 9.01 -49.80
CA THR A 15 -7.29 9.66 -48.60
C THR A 15 -5.76 9.65 -48.62
N LEU A 16 -5.13 8.52 -49.01
CA LEU A 16 -3.69 8.42 -49.15
C LEU A 16 -3.15 9.36 -50.23
N ASP A 17 -3.84 9.47 -51.37
CA ASP A 17 -3.46 10.39 -52.44
C ASP A 17 -3.60 11.87 -51.99
N ALA A 18 -4.65 12.22 -51.24
CA ALA A 18 -4.83 13.54 -50.66
C ALA A 18 -3.72 13.89 -49.65
N LEU A 19 -3.42 12.98 -48.73
CA LEU A 19 -2.29 13.14 -47.76
C LEU A 19 -0.97 13.30 -48.50
N SER A 20 -0.72 12.47 -49.49
CA SER A 20 0.50 12.52 -50.30
C SER A 20 0.70 13.88 -50.99
N LEU A 21 -0.38 14.59 -51.38
CA LEU A 21 -0.30 15.93 -51.98
C LEU A 21 0.14 17.00 -50.98
N LEU A 22 -0.15 16.81 -49.69
CA LEU A 22 0.15 17.75 -48.61
C LEU A 22 1.56 17.53 -48.01
N MET A 23 2.30 16.47 -48.42
CA MET A 23 3.63 16.08 -47.92
C MET A 23 4.74 16.44 -48.90
N SER A 24 6.00 16.39 -48.43
CA SER A 24 7.18 16.44 -49.30
C SER A 24 7.17 15.26 -50.28
N GLU A 25 7.86 15.38 -51.42
CA GLU A 25 7.89 14.31 -52.42
C GLU A 25 8.57 13.04 -51.86
N GLU A 26 9.58 13.24 -51.03
CA GLU A 26 10.31 12.16 -50.35
C GLU A 26 9.40 11.44 -49.31
N ASP A 27 8.71 12.19 -48.46
CA ASP A 27 7.84 11.61 -47.42
C ASP A 27 6.58 11.00 -48.02
N ALA A 28 6.04 11.58 -49.07
CA ALA A 28 4.93 10.99 -49.81
C ALA A 28 5.28 9.64 -50.44
N GLN A 29 6.51 9.50 -51.00
CA GLN A 29 6.96 8.22 -51.51
C GLN A 29 7.16 7.19 -50.37
N LYS A 30 7.71 7.63 -49.21
CA LYS A 30 7.80 6.78 -48.03
C LYS A 30 6.42 6.31 -47.56
N LEU A 31 5.45 7.23 -47.48
CA LEU A 31 4.08 6.93 -47.09
C LEU A 31 3.41 5.95 -48.07
N GLN A 32 3.50 6.19 -49.37
CA GLN A 32 2.96 5.27 -50.39
C GLN A 32 3.62 3.90 -50.36
N ASN A 33 4.92 3.80 -50.05
CA ASN A 33 5.63 2.54 -49.93
C ASN A 33 5.29 1.80 -48.63
N ALA A 34 4.85 2.48 -47.61
CA ALA A 34 4.42 1.91 -46.35
C ALA A 34 3.06 1.22 -46.42
N TYR A 35 2.22 1.59 -47.42
CA TYR A 35 0.95 0.97 -47.65
C TYR A 35 0.99 0.05 -48.87
N GLN A 36 0.50 -1.20 -48.72
CA GLN A 36 0.41 -2.19 -49.79
C GLN A 36 -1.05 -2.43 -50.17
N TYR A 37 -1.27 -2.78 -51.43
CA TYR A 37 -2.59 -3.17 -51.91
C TYR A 37 -3.12 -4.33 -51.09
N TYR A 38 -4.31 -4.16 -50.53
CA TYR A 38 -5.08 -5.22 -49.94
C TYR A 38 -5.79 -6.03 -51.05
N LEU A 39 -5.85 -7.36 -50.90
CA LEU A 39 -6.37 -8.29 -51.91
C LEU A 39 -7.90 -8.22 -52.17
N GLN A 40 -8.60 -7.21 -51.64
CA GLN A 40 -10.02 -6.99 -51.89
C GLN A 40 -10.23 -5.74 -52.75
N ASP A 41 -11.14 -5.82 -53.69
CA ASP A 41 -11.43 -4.94 -54.81
C ASP A 41 -11.89 -3.51 -54.44
N ASP A 42 -11.78 -3.04 -53.18
CA ASP A 42 -12.43 -1.82 -52.68
C ASP A 42 -11.52 -0.59 -52.61
N GLY A 43 -10.33 -0.60 -53.21
CA GLY A 43 -9.42 0.55 -53.20
C GLY A 43 -8.86 0.93 -51.82
N VAL A 44 -8.89 -0.01 -50.87
CA VAL A 44 -8.31 0.13 -49.51
C VAL A 44 -6.91 -0.46 -49.50
N LEU A 45 -5.99 0.26 -48.90
CA LEU A 45 -4.59 -0.10 -48.76
C LEU A 45 -4.31 -0.43 -47.29
N GLN A 46 -3.44 -1.42 -47.02
CA GLN A 46 -3.08 -1.84 -45.68
C GLN A 46 -1.64 -1.43 -45.35
N LEU A 47 -1.41 -0.96 -44.12
CA LEU A 47 -0.09 -0.65 -43.61
C LEU A 47 0.75 -1.94 -43.49
N ARG A 48 1.98 -1.88 -43.95
CA ARG A 48 2.92 -3.01 -43.89
C ARG A 48 3.26 -3.35 -42.43
N SER A 49 3.28 -4.64 -42.13
CA SER A 49 3.58 -5.15 -40.79
C SER A 49 5.09 -5.27 -40.48
N ASP A 50 5.95 -5.10 -41.52
CA ASP A 50 7.39 -5.25 -41.46
C ASP A 50 8.14 -3.90 -41.28
N LEU A 51 7.42 -2.80 -41.03
CA LEU A 51 7.99 -1.50 -40.72
C LEU A 51 8.70 -1.56 -39.36
N THR A 52 9.93 -1.01 -39.33
CA THR A 52 10.64 -0.81 -38.06
C THR A 52 9.99 0.29 -37.22
N GLU A 53 10.24 0.28 -35.92
CA GLU A 53 9.66 1.28 -35.00
C GLU A 53 10.14 2.70 -35.33
N ASP A 54 11.40 2.85 -35.79
CA ASP A 54 11.96 4.13 -36.22
C ASP A 54 11.30 4.63 -37.52
N GLU A 55 11.09 3.74 -38.50
CA GLU A 55 10.38 4.09 -39.74
C GLU A 55 8.92 4.49 -39.47
N ARG A 56 8.27 3.81 -38.57
CA ARG A 56 6.90 4.11 -38.16
C ARG A 56 6.81 5.48 -37.49
N THR A 57 7.68 5.77 -36.54
CA THR A 57 7.73 7.07 -35.85
C THR A 57 8.01 8.21 -36.82
N ALA A 58 8.95 8.03 -37.75
CA ALA A 58 9.23 9.03 -38.78
C ALA A 58 8.05 9.30 -39.71
N LEU A 59 7.26 8.27 -40.06
CA LEU A 59 6.04 8.41 -40.85
C LEU A 59 4.91 9.08 -40.05
N GLU A 60 4.75 8.75 -38.76
CA GLU A 60 3.77 9.36 -37.86
C GLU A 60 4.02 10.88 -37.73
N ASP A 61 5.27 11.26 -37.57
CA ASP A 61 5.65 12.68 -37.53
C ASP A 61 5.38 13.40 -38.87
N ALA A 62 5.69 12.75 -39.99
CA ALA A 62 5.49 13.30 -41.32
C ALA A 62 4.01 13.43 -41.70
N VAL A 63 3.13 12.53 -41.26
CA VAL A 63 1.70 12.51 -41.56
C VAL A 63 0.89 13.47 -40.67
N THR A 64 1.39 13.80 -39.48
CA THR A 64 0.64 14.59 -38.48
C THR A 64 0.15 15.92 -39.02
N THR A 65 0.97 16.71 -39.72
CA THR A 65 0.58 18.00 -40.32
C THR A 65 -0.44 17.84 -41.46
N PRO A 66 -0.21 16.95 -42.45
CA PRO A 66 -1.23 16.62 -43.46
C PRO A 66 -2.57 16.16 -42.89
N ASP A 67 -2.57 15.34 -41.85
CA ASP A 67 -3.80 14.85 -41.19
C ASP A 67 -4.59 16.01 -40.56
N ILE A 68 -3.91 16.93 -39.87
CA ILE A 68 -4.53 18.13 -39.33
C ILE A 68 -5.20 18.94 -40.41
N VAL A 69 -4.49 19.20 -41.51
CA VAL A 69 -5.00 20.00 -42.62
C VAL A 69 -6.21 19.32 -43.28
N LEU A 70 -6.15 18.03 -43.50
CA LEU A 70 -7.23 17.27 -44.11
C LEU A 70 -8.47 17.22 -43.21
N TYR A 71 -8.27 17.05 -41.91
CA TYR A 71 -9.36 17.10 -40.93
C TYR A 71 -10.01 18.47 -40.86
N MET A 72 -9.22 19.56 -40.82
CA MET A 72 -9.72 20.92 -40.80
C MET A 72 -10.49 21.26 -42.09
N ALA A 73 -10.01 20.78 -43.24
CA ALA A 73 -10.70 20.89 -44.50
C ALA A 73 -12.07 20.19 -44.47
N ALA A 74 -12.14 18.99 -43.89
CA ALA A 74 -13.40 18.25 -43.73
C ALA A 74 -14.36 19.00 -42.77
N ALA A 75 -13.84 19.56 -41.67
CA ALA A 75 -14.63 20.36 -40.74
C ALA A 75 -15.17 21.65 -41.38
N GLN A 76 -14.40 22.28 -42.23
CA GLN A 76 -14.85 23.45 -43.00
C GLN A 76 -15.91 23.06 -44.03
N ALA A 77 -15.76 21.92 -44.70
CA ALA A 77 -16.75 21.41 -45.65
C ALA A 77 -18.09 21.11 -44.94
N ALA A 78 -18.06 20.55 -43.74
CA ALA A 78 -19.24 20.29 -42.91
C ALA A 78 -20.02 21.60 -42.54
N ASN A 79 -19.30 22.70 -42.35
CA ASN A 79 -19.89 23.99 -41.97
C ASN A 79 -20.32 24.85 -43.18
N THR A 80 -20.01 24.40 -44.40
CA THR A 80 -20.33 25.20 -45.61
C THR A 80 -21.65 24.73 -46.23
N PRO A 81 -22.62 25.64 -46.52
CA PRO A 81 -23.90 25.25 -47.14
C PRO A 81 -23.68 24.55 -48.47
N ALA A 82 -24.44 23.47 -48.72
CA ALA A 82 -24.40 22.73 -49.96
C ALA A 82 -24.64 23.63 -51.18
N GLY A 83 -23.59 23.87 -51.99
CA GLY A 83 -23.63 24.68 -53.19
C GLY A 83 -22.55 25.77 -53.33
N GLN A 84 -21.75 26.02 -52.27
CA GLN A 84 -20.63 26.99 -52.30
C GLN A 84 -19.26 26.32 -52.15
N ASN A 85 -19.16 25.03 -52.35
CA ASN A 85 -17.96 24.23 -52.13
C ASN A 85 -16.90 24.40 -53.23
N SER A 86 -16.29 25.59 -53.37
CA SER A 86 -15.02 25.73 -54.09
C SER A 86 -13.93 26.13 -53.11
N MET A 87 -13.24 25.14 -52.55
CA MET A 87 -12.03 25.36 -51.74
C MET A 87 -10.91 25.82 -52.68
N GLY A 88 -10.69 27.16 -52.77
CA GLY A 88 -9.55 27.71 -53.49
C GLY A 88 -8.29 27.68 -52.61
N MET A 89 -7.09 27.84 -53.20
CA MET A 89 -5.78 27.93 -52.49
C MET A 89 -5.78 28.96 -51.34
N THR A 90 -6.62 30.01 -51.44
CA THR A 90 -6.80 31.01 -50.38
C THR A 90 -7.52 30.48 -49.14
N GLY A 91 -8.44 29.54 -49.27
CA GLY A 91 -9.15 28.94 -48.14
C GLY A 91 -8.23 28.07 -47.26
N LEU A 92 -7.25 27.41 -47.86
CA LEU A 92 -6.24 26.61 -47.12
C LEU A 92 -5.28 27.46 -46.27
N ALA A 93 -4.99 28.69 -46.70
CA ALA A 93 -4.12 29.62 -45.95
C ALA A 93 -4.83 30.31 -44.78
N GLU A 94 -6.18 30.39 -44.78
CA GLU A 94 -6.98 31.01 -43.73
C GLU A 94 -7.48 30.00 -42.68
N MET A 95 -7.29 28.68 -42.88
CA MET A 95 -7.73 27.63 -41.97
C MET A 95 -7.21 27.78 -40.53
N PRO A 96 -5.95 28.17 -40.29
CA PRO A 96 -5.45 28.33 -38.91
C PRO A 96 -6.16 29.44 -38.13
N SER A 97 -6.65 30.49 -38.79
CA SER A 97 -7.37 31.58 -38.12
C SER A 97 -8.80 31.21 -37.74
N ALA A 98 -9.43 30.33 -38.48
CA ALA A 98 -10.79 29.84 -38.21
C ALA A 98 -10.82 28.84 -37.03
N ALA A 99 -9.70 28.14 -36.76
CA ALA A 99 -9.57 27.24 -35.60
C ALA A 99 -9.43 27.98 -34.25
N ALA A 100 -9.12 29.29 -34.29
CA ALA A 100 -8.96 30.13 -33.11
C ALA A 100 -10.30 30.74 -32.61
N ASP A 101 -11.36 30.69 -33.41
CA ASP A 101 -12.69 31.27 -33.08
C ASP A 101 -13.56 30.17 -32.43
N THR A 102 -13.47 30.04 -31.11
CA THR A 102 -14.09 28.96 -30.30
C THR A 102 -15.58 29.16 -30.02
N ASP A 103 -16.21 30.21 -30.52
CA ASP A 103 -17.62 30.55 -30.23
C ASP A 103 -18.64 30.06 -31.28
N THR A 104 -18.20 29.41 -32.36
CA THR A 104 -19.11 28.82 -33.35
C THR A 104 -19.34 27.35 -32.99
N GLU A 105 -20.59 26.88 -32.89
CA GLU A 105 -20.95 25.46 -32.82
C GLU A 105 -20.27 24.73 -33.99
N THR A 106 -19.11 24.13 -33.74
CA THR A 106 -18.37 23.38 -34.75
C THR A 106 -19.11 22.08 -35.01
N VAL A 107 -19.72 21.99 -36.20
CA VAL A 107 -20.31 20.73 -36.68
C VAL A 107 -19.17 19.72 -36.86
N THR A 108 -19.27 18.56 -36.21
CA THR A 108 -18.30 17.47 -36.39
C THR A 108 -18.34 16.97 -37.83
N PRO A 109 -17.19 16.93 -38.53
CA PRO A 109 -17.16 16.44 -39.92
C PRO A 109 -17.57 14.98 -40.00
N THR A 110 -18.17 14.61 -41.11
CA THR A 110 -18.61 13.24 -41.41
C THR A 110 -17.72 12.60 -42.48
N ALA A 111 -17.84 11.29 -42.63
CA ALA A 111 -17.16 10.56 -43.71
C ALA A 111 -17.46 11.10 -45.12
N ALA A 112 -18.67 11.61 -45.35
CA ALA A 112 -19.05 12.23 -46.62
C ALA A 112 -18.33 13.58 -46.88
N ASP A 113 -18.04 14.33 -45.82
CA ASP A 113 -17.28 15.58 -45.91
C ASP A 113 -15.82 15.28 -46.24
N LEU A 114 -15.24 14.22 -45.67
CA LEU A 114 -13.92 13.74 -46.03
C LEU A 114 -13.82 13.33 -47.49
N ASP A 115 -14.81 12.59 -48.02
CA ASP A 115 -14.88 12.21 -49.43
C ASP A 115 -14.95 13.41 -50.36
N THR A 116 -15.71 14.43 -49.97
CA THR A 116 -15.83 15.68 -50.72
C THR A 116 -14.47 16.38 -50.77
N VAL A 117 -13.77 16.48 -49.65
CA VAL A 117 -12.44 17.11 -49.57
C VAL A 117 -11.39 16.31 -50.36
N CYS A 118 -11.34 14.97 -50.22
CA CYS A 118 -10.44 14.14 -51.00
C CYS A 118 -10.66 14.31 -52.50
N SER A 119 -11.92 14.41 -52.98
CA SER A 119 -12.25 14.64 -54.36
C SER A 119 -11.81 16.04 -54.85
N GLN A 120 -11.90 17.04 -54.00
CA GLN A 120 -11.42 18.41 -54.30
C GLN A 120 -9.89 18.46 -54.42
N PHE A 121 -9.15 17.81 -53.54
CA PHE A 121 -7.70 17.69 -53.66
C PHE A 121 -7.27 16.92 -54.92
N ALA A 122 -7.99 15.85 -55.27
CA ALA A 122 -7.76 15.13 -56.51
C ALA A 122 -8.00 16.00 -57.76
N ALA A 123 -9.07 16.80 -57.77
CA ALA A 123 -9.37 17.76 -58.85
C ALA A 123 -8.31 18.87 -58.93
N MET A 124 -7.86 19.38 -57.78
CA MET A 124 -6.83 20.43 -57.71
C MET A 124 -5.49 19.95 -58.24
N SER A 125 -5.10 18.69 -57.98
CA SER A 125 -3.87 18.10 -58.52
C SER A 125 -3.83 17.96 -60.03
N GLN A 126 -4.99 17.96 -60.72
CA GLN A 126 -5.13 17.86 -62.17
C GLN A 126 -5.21 19.26 -62.86
N MET A 127 -5.20 20.35 -62.10
CA MET A 127 -5.27 21.70 -62.69
C MET A 127 -3.96 22.10 -63.37
N PRO A 128 -4.00 22.71 -64.58
CA PRO A 128 -2.79 23.24 -65.22
C PRO A 128 -2.16 24.32 -64.36
N GLY A 129 -0.94 24.14 -63.92
CA GLY A 129 -0.20 25.10 -63.09
C GLY A 129 -0.20 24.80 -61.59
N PHE A 130 -0.71 23.65 -61.15
CA PHE A 130 -0.58 23.20 -59.78
C PHE A 130 0.90 22.95 -59.41
N ASP A 131 1.40 23.71 -58.45
CA ASP A 131 2.75 23.54 -57.92
C ASP A 131 2.68 23.08 -56.44
N ARG A 132 3.03 21.82 -56.22
CA ARG A 132 3.07 21.17 -54.92
C ARG A 132 4.02 21.88 -53.94
N SER A 133 5.14 22.39 -54.45
CA SER A 133 6.15 23.07 -53.60
C SER A 133 5.60 24.42 -53.06
N MET A 134 4.71 25.05 -53.80
CA MET A 134 4.08 26.30 -53.39
C MET A 134 3.02 26.05 -52.31
N LEU A 135 2.25 24.97 -52.44
CA LEU A 135 1.27 24.55 -51.43
C LEU A 135 1.96 24.24 -50.10
N GLN A 136 3.07 23.48 -50.13
CA GLN A 136 3.82 23.16 -48.94
C GLN A 136 4.39 24.39 -48.23
N LYS A 137 5.00 25.32 -48.98
CA LYS A 137 5.52 26.55 -48.37
C LYS A 137 4.44 27.38 -47.71
N GLN A 138 3.24 27.39 -48.27
CA GLN A 138 2.10 28.06 -47.64
C GLN A 138 1.65 27.35 -46.37
N LEU A 139 1.58 26.03 -46.37
CA LEU A 139 1.22 25.24 -45.20
C LEU A 139 2.27 25.39 -44.08
N ASP A 140 3.56 25.29 -44.42
CA ASP A 140 4.65 25.46 -43.45
C ASP A 140 4.63 26.89 -42.85
N SER A 141 4.38 27.89 -43.67
CA SER A 141 4.22 29.28 -43.21
C SER A 141 3.02 29.46 -42.29
N ALA A 142 1.90 28.85 -42.60
CA ALA A 142 0.68 28.89 -41.77
C ALA A 142 0.87 28.15 -40.45
N MET A 143 1.47 26.96 -40.49
CA MET A 143 1.75 26.15 -39.27
C MET A 143 2.79 26.81 -38.37
N SER A 144 3.79 27.51 -38.94
CA SER A 144 4.81 28.23 -38.16
C SER A 144 4.28 29.46 -37.40
N GLN A 145 3.11 29.95 -37.74
CA GLN A 145 2.43 31.06 -37.07
C GLN A 145 1.54 30.61 -35.91
N LEU A 146 1.30 29.31 -35.78
CA LEU A 146 0.50 28.75 -34.68
C LEU A 146 1.33 28.67 -33.39
N ASP A 147 0.68 29.00 -32.26
CA ASP A 147 1.26 28.85 -30.95
C ASP A 147 1.45 27.35 -30.63
N SER A 148 2.49 27.03 -29.86
CA SER A 148 2.84 25.64 -29.46
C SER A 148 1.68 24.91 -28.80
N THR A 149 0.85 25.60 -28.03
CA THR A 149 -0.34 25.04 -27.37
C THR A 149 -1.46 24.70 -28.36
N LEU A 150 -1.65 25.53 -29.39
CA LEU A 150 -2.58 25.24 -30.47
C LEU A 150 -2.12 24.06 -31.33
N LEU A 151 -0.81 23.97 -31.56
CA LEU A 151 -0.22 22.87 -32.33
C LEU A 151 -0.40 21.50 -31.62
N GLU A 152 -0.23 21.44 -30.29
CA GLU A 152 -0.51 20.22 -29.52
C GLU A 152 -2.00 19.86 -29.53
N ASN A 153 -2.90 20.83 -29.47
CA ASN A 153 -4.33 20.60 -29.59
C ASN A 153 -4.70 20.04 -30.95
N LEU A 154 -4.13 20.61 -32.01
CA LEU A 154 -4.35 20.15 -33.39
C LEU A 154 -3.75 18.74 -33.63
N LYS A 155 -2.63 18.38 -32.98
CA LYS A 155 -2.11 17.03 -33.03
C LYS A 155 -3.08 16.00 -32.43
N SER A 156 -3.80 16.36 -31.39
CA SER A 156 -4.85 15.46 -30.84
C SER A 156 -6.02 15.30 -31.78
N GLN A 157 -6.29 16.31 -32.63
CA GLN A 157 -7.34 16.27 -33.64
C GLN A 157 -6.95 15.46 -34.89
N SER A 158 -5.64 15.27 -35.19
CA SER A 158 -5.21 14.41 -36.29
C SER A 158 -5.70 12.97 -36.14
N LEU A 159 -5.83 12.50 -34.89
CA LEU A 159 -6.41 11.18 -34.60
C LEU A 159 -7.88 11.06 -35.00
N LEU A 160 -8.61 12.17 -35.08
CA LEU A 160 -10.02 12.19 -35.52
C LEU A 160 -10.15 11.94 -37.03
N LEU A 161 -9.11 12.28 -37.81
CA LEU A 161 -9.08 11.91 -39.23
C LEU A 161 -9.07 10.40 -39.43
N VAL A 162 -8.29 9.69 -38.63
CA VAL A 162 -8.24 8.23 -38.65
C VAL A 162 -9.60 7.61 -38.27
N GLN A 163 -10.30 8.22 -37.33
CA GLN A 163 -11.67 7.81 -37.00
C GLN A 163 -12.61 8.01 -38.19
N LEU A 164 -12.59 9.19 -38.82
CA LEU A 164 -13.42 9.48 -40.02
C LEU A 164 -13.08 8.51 -41.16
N GLU A 165 -11.81 8.17 -41.35
CA GLU A 165 -11.37 7.23 -42.36
C GLU A 165 -11.94 5.82 -42.12
N TYR A 166 -11.93 5.34 -40.87
CA TYR A 166 -12.54 4.05 -40.51
C TYR A 166 -14.09 4.09 -40.63
N GLU A 167 -14.72 5.22 -40.33
CA GLU A 167 -16.16 5.41 -40.54
C GLU A 167 -16.49 5.35 -42.04
N ALA A 168 -15.66 5.99 -42.88
CA ALA A 168 -15.82 5.97 -44.33
C ALA A 168 -15.61 4.59 -44.95
N GLN A 169 -14.76 3.77 -44.35
CA GLN A 169 -14.59 2.35 -44.71
C GLN A 169 -15.71 1.45 -44.15
N GLY A 170 -16.53 1.94 -43.23
CA GLY A 170 -17.55 1.13 -42.54
C GLY A 170 -17.01 0.12 -41.50
N VAL A 171 -15.71 0.18 -41.15
CA VAL A 171 -15.04 -0.77 -40.24
C VAL A 171 -14.78 -0.17 -38.85
N ALA A 172 -15.22 1.07 -38.61
CA ALA A 172 -14.94 1.76 -37.34
C ALA A 172 -15.38 0.98 -36.10
N GLN A 173 -16.56 0.35 -36.15
CA GLN A 173 -17.09 -0.46 -35.05
C GLN A 173 -16.26 -1.73 -34.81
N ASP A 174 -15.84 -2.41 -35.86
CA ASP A 174 -15.05 -3.65 -35.76
C ASP A 174 -13.66 -3.36 -35.18
N VAL A 175 -13.02 -2.28 -35.61
CA VAL A 175 -11.72 -1.83 -35.08
C VAL A 175 -11.84 -1.45 -33.60
N GLN A 176 -12.86 -0.67 -33.23
CA GLN A 176 -13.11 -0.29 -31.84
C GLN A 176 -13.40 -1.51 -30.96
N MET A 177 -14.26 -2.42 -31.43
CA MET A 177 -14.57 -3.65 -30.68
C MET A 177 -13.35 -4.57 -30.55
N GLY A 178 -12.58 -4.73 -31.61
CA GLY A 178 -11.33 -5.48 -31.58
C GLY A 178 -10.32 -4.93 -30.57
N TYR A 179 -10.17 -3.61 -30.50
CA TYR A 179 -9.33 -2.94 -29.52
C TYR A 179 -9.86 -3.16 -28.09
N LEU A 180 -11.17 -2.93 -27.87
CA LEU A 180 -11.82 -3.11 -26.57
C LEU A 180 -11.66 -4.55 -26.05
N PHE A 181 -11.86 -5.55 -26.91
CA PHE A 181 -11.66 -6.96 -26.51
C PHE A 181 -10.20 -7.27 -26.18
N ARG A 182 -9.24 -6.74 -26.95
CA ARG A 182 -7.81 -6.92 -26.68
C ARG A 182 -7.41 -6.29 -25.35
N VAL A 183 -7.72 -5.00 -25.16
CA VAL A 183 -7.37 -4.29 -23.92
C VAL A 183 -8.13 -4.86 -22.72
N GLY A 184 -9.43 -5.14 -22.90
CA GLY A 184 -10.24 -5.79 -21.87
C GLY A 184 -9.69 -7.16 -21.48
N GLY A 185 -9.24 -7.96 -22.45
CA GLY A 185 -8.58 -9.24 -22.22
C GLY A 185 -7.26 -9.11 -21.48
N GLN A 186 -6.43 -8.11 -21.83
CA GLN A 186 -5.19 -7.80 -21.11
C GLN A 186 -5.47 -7.35 -19.67
N MET A 187 -6.43 -6.47 -19.46
CA MET A 187 -6.84 -6.02 -18.12
C MET A 187 -7.35 -7.19 -17.27
N LEU A 188 -8.16 -8.09 -17.88
CA LEU A 188 -8.64 -9.29 -17.20
C LEU A 188 -7.49 -10.23 -16.82
N ALA A 189 -6.55 -10.47 -17.73
CA ALA A 189 -5.37 -11.31 -17.47
C ALA A 189 -4.49 -10.74 -16.36
N LEU A 190 -4.23 -9.42 -16.38
CA LEU A 190 -3.48 -8.74 -15.31
C LEU A 190 -4.22 -8.79 -13.97
N THR A 191 -5.55 -8.61 -13.98
CA THR A 191 -6.37 -8.71 -12.77
C THR A 191 -6.33 -10.13 -12.18
N LEU A 192 -6.45 -11.16 -13.02
CA LEU A 192 -6.34 -12.55 -12.58
C LEU A 192 -4.94 -12.86 -12.02
N LEU A 193 -3.89 -12.35 -12.65
CA LEU A 193 -2.53 -12.46 -12.14
C LEU A 193 -2.40 -11.78 -10.77
N MET A 194 -2.95 -10.57 -10.62
CA MET A 194 -2.94 -9.84 -9.35
C MET A 194 -3.68 -10.59 -8.25
N VAL A 195 -4.84 -11.21 -8.57
CA VAL A 195 -5.59 -12.05 -7.64
C VAL A 195 -4.76 -13.28 -7.23
N ALA A 196 -4.13 -13.97 -8.18
CA ALA A 196 -3.27 -15.11 -7.89
C ALA A 196 -2.10 -14.75 -6.96
N VAL A 197 -1.43 -13.63 -7.24
CA VAL A 197 -0.35 -13.10 -6.39
C VAL A 197 -0.87 -12.72 -5.00
N ALA A 198 -2.01 -12.04 -4.91
CA ALA A 198 -2.61 -11.64 -3.64
C ALA A 198 -2.98 -12.87 -2.76
N VAL A 199 -3.51 -13.93 -3.38
CA VAL A 199 -3.80 -15.20 -2.70
C VAL A 199 -2.49 -15.86 -2.22
N ALA A 200 -1.46 -15.91 -3.07
CA ALA A 200 -0.15 -16.46 -2.72
C ALA A 200 0.50 -15.70 -1.55
N VAL A 201 0.50 -14.36 -1.59
CA VAL A 201 0.99 -13.50 -0.50
C VAL A 201 0.19 -13.74 0.78
N GLY A 202 -1.14 -13.82 0.70
CA GLY A 202 -1.99 -14.10 1.85
C GLY A 202 -1.71 -15.48 2.47
N PHE A 203 -1.52 -16.50 1.64
CA PHE A 203 -1.17 -17.85 2.06
C PHE A 203 0.21 -17.89 2.73
N LEU A 204 1.23 -17.31 2.11
CA LEU A 204 2.60 -17.27 2.64
C LEU A 204 2.66 -16.47 3.95
N ALA A 205 2.03 -15.29 4.00
CA ALA A 205 1.98 -14.47 5.20
C ALA A 205 1.33 -15.22 6.37
N SER A 206 0.21 -15.89 6.14
CA SER A 206 -0.48 -16.69 7.17
C SER A 206 0.37 -17.87 7.63
N ARG A 207 1.02 -18.58 6.70
CA ARG A 207 1.90 -19.72 7.02
C ARG A 207 3.12 -19.30 7.83
N VAL A 208 3.80 -18.23 7.41
CA VAL A 208 4.97 -17.68 8.12
C VAL A 208 4.60 -17.22 9.51
N SER A 209 3.50 -16.44 9.62
CA SER A 209 3.03 -15.95 10.91
C SER A 209 2.61 -17.07 11.86
N ALA A 210 1.94 -18.11 11.36
CA ALA A 210 1.60 -19.29 12.15
C ALA A 210 2.87 -20.05 12.62
N ALA A 211 3.90 -20.14 11.77
CA ALA A 211 5.18 -20.74 12.12
C ALA A 211 5.89 -19.94 13.22
N ILE A 212 5.94 -18.60 13.10
CA ILE A 212 6.47 -17.70 14.14
C ILE A 212 5.74 -17.92 15.47
N GLY A 213 4.41 -17.94 15.44
CA GLY A 213 3.61 -18.17 16.65
C GLY A 213 3.86 -19.55 17.28
N ARG A 214 4.04 -20.58 16.46
CA ARG A 214 4.43 -21.94 16.94
C ARG A 214 5.82 -21.92 17.60
N ASP A 215 6.79 -21.31 16.94
CA ASP A 215 8.18 -21.34 17.40
C ASP A 215 8.35 -20.48 18.66
N LEU A 216 7.72 -19.31 18.74
CA LEU A 216 7.69 -18.51 19.97
C LEU A 216 7.05 -19.25 21.14
N ARG A 217 5.92 -19.95 20.91
CA ARG A 217 5.30 -20.77 21.98
C ARG A 217 6.22 -21.87 22.44
N ARG A 218 6.87 -22.55 21.51
CA ARG A 218 7.82 -23.64 21.83
C ARG A 218 8.99 -23.11 22.68
N GLU A 219 9.62 -22.01 22.25
CA GLU A 219 10.77 -21.43 22.96
C GLU A 219 10.36 -20.89 24.33
N THR A 220 9.29 -20.09 24.41
CA THR A 220 8.78 -19.56 25.66
C THR A 220 8.42 -20.69 26.63
N PHE A 221 7.74 -21.73 26.17
CA PHE A 221 7.37 -22.87 27.00
C PHE A 221 8.58 -23.66 27.44
N SER A 222 9.56 -23.89 26.56
CA SER A 222 10.82 -24.56 26.89
C SER A 222 11.60 -23.79 27.96
N SER A 223 11.65 -22.45 27.84
CA SER A 223 12.29 -21.61 28.87
C SER A 223 11.58 -21.72 30.22
N VAL A 224 10.23 -21.61 30.21
CA VAL A 224 9.42 -21.68 31.43
C VAL A 224 9.55 -23.04 32.15
N ILE A 225 9.62 -24.14 31.42
CA ILE A 225 9.83 -25.47 32.02
C ILE A 225 11.23 -25.61 32.65
N GLY A 226 12.22 -24.89 32.09
CA GLY A 226 13.57 -24.84 32.64
C GLY A 226 13.74 -23.88 33.83
N PHE A 227 12.72 -23.07 34.17
CA PHE A 227 12.80 -22.09 35.26
C PHE A 227 12.80 -22.76 36.63
N SER A 228 13.57 -22.20 37.55
CA SER A 228 13.47 -22.50 38.99
C SER A 228 12.30 -21.71 39.62
N ASN A 229 12.05 -21.99 40.90
CA ASN A 229 11.02 -21.23 41.64
C ASN A 229 11.32 -19.72 41.69
N ALA A 230 12.58 -19.32 41.66
CA ALA A 230 12.99 -17.92 41.68
C ALA A 230 12.50 -17.16 40.43
N GLU A 231 12.66 -17.72 39.25
CA GLU A 231 12.18 -17.11 38.01
C GLU A 231 10.63 -17.11 37.94
N ILE A 232 9.98 -18.21 38.36
CA ILE A 232 8.52 -18.32 38.38
C ILE A 232 7.90 -17.27 39.32
N GLU A 233 8.49 -17.02 40.48
CA GLU A 233 8.04 -15.99 41.42
C GLU A 233 8.24 -14.58 40.84
N ASN A 234 9.35 -14.32 40.15
CA ASN A 234 9.67 -13.04 39.54
C ASN A 234 8.66 -12.66 38.43
N PHE A 235 8.28 -13.60 37.58
CA PHE A 235 7.34 -13.36 36.48
C PHE A 235 5.87 -13.46 36.89
N SER A 236 5.52 -14.15 37.92
CA SER A 236 4.16 -14.62 38.29
C SER A 236 3.53 -15.56 37.26
N THR A 237 2.80 -16.55 37.71
CA THR A 237 2.12 -17.56 36.85
C THR A 237 1.13 -16.92 35.89
N ALA A 238 0.34 -15.92 36.33
CA ALA A 238 -0.62 -15.22 35.49
C ALA A 238 0.06 -14.44 34.34
N SER A 239 1.22 -13.84 34.60
CA SER A 239 2.00 -13.15 33.57
C SER A 239 2.57 -14.13 32.54
N LEU A 240 3.11 -15.26 32.95
CA LEU A 240 3.64 -16.29 32.05
C LEU A 240 2.55 -16.87 31.14
N ILE A 241 1.36 -17.11 31.67
CA ILE A 241 0.21 -17.55 30.87
C ILE A 241 -0.14 -16.48 29.80
N THR A 242 -0.20 -15.20 30.17
CA THR A 242 -0.51 -14.12 29.23
C THR A 242 0.54 -14.00 28.14
N ARG A 243 1.83 -14.13 28.49
CA ARG A 243 2.96 -14.04 27.54
C ARG A 243 2.96 -15.22 26.55
N THR A 244 2.61 -16.42 27.00
CA THR A 244 2.54 -17.63 26.14
C THR A 244 1.30 -17.68 25.26
N THR A 245 0.26 -16.94 25.58
CA THR A 245 -1.03 -16.95 24.85
C THR A 245 -1.27 -15.62 24.12
N ASN A 246 -1.73 -14.60 24.83
CA ASN A 246 -2.19 -13.34 24.24
C ASN A 246 -1.06 -12.54 23.57
N ASP A 247 0.10 -12.43 24.22
CA ASP A 247 1.21 -11.63 23.68
C ASP A 247 1.73 -12.26 22.37
N ILE A 248 1.89 -13.59 22.32
CA ILE A 248 2.29 -14.30 21.10
C ILE A 248 1.21 -14.16 20.02
N GLN A 249 -0.08 -14.25 20.37
CA GLN A 249 -1.17 -14.06 19.41
C GLN A 249 -1.17 -12.65 18.82
N GLN A 250 -0.86 -11.65 19.64
CA GLN A 250 -0.75 -10.25 19.18
C GLN A 250 0.43 -10.07 18.22
N VAL A 251 1.60 -10.61 18.54
CA VAL A 251 2.77 -10.61 17.63
C VAL A 251 2.42 -11.32 16.33
N GLN A 252 1.82 -12.51 16.40
CA GLN A 252 1.39 -13.28 15.24
C GLN A 252 0.43 -12.50 14.34
N PHE A 253 -0.56 -11.83 14.91
CA PHE A 253 -1.53 -11.03 14.17
C PHE A 253 -0.87 -9.84 13.44
N VAL A 254 0.01 -9.12 14.13
CA VAL A 254 0.73 -8.00 13.53
C VAL A 254 1.70 -8.46 12.46
N CYS A 255 2.35 -9.62 12.61
CA CYS A 255 3.20 -10.21 11.57
C CYS A 255 2.43 -10.47 10.26
N VAL A 256 1.18 -10.99 10.32
CA VAL A 256 0.34 -11.14 9.11
C VAL A 256 0.12 -9.79 8.42
N ILE A 257 -0.23 -8.76 9.20
CA ILE A 257 -0.50 -7.42 8.67
C ILE A 257 0.77 -6.81 8.06
N LEU A 258 1.90 -6.89 8.75
CA LEU A 258 3.18 -6.39 8.27
C LEU A 258 3.59 -7.03 6.94
N LEU A 259 3.56 -8.36 6.86
CA LEU A 259 3.93 -9.10 5.64
C LEU A 259 3.03 -8.77 4.44
N ARG A 260 1.77 -8.40 4.68
CA ARG A 260 0.82 -8.03 3.62
C ARG A 260 0.84 -6.55 3.27
N MET A 261 1.03 -5.65 4.22
CA MET A 261 0.80 -4.21 4.04
C MET A 261 2.07 -3.37 3.94
N VAL A 262 3.16 -3.77 4.62
CA VAL A 262 4.39 -2.94 4.68
C VAL A 262 5.07 -2.79 3.32
N ALA A 263 5.04 -3.80 2.47
CA ALA A 263 5.55 -3.68 1.10
C ALA A 263 4.50 -3.11 0.15
N TYR A 264 3.24 -3.52 0.30
CA TYR A 264 2.15 -3.15 -0.61
C TYR A 264 1.80 -1.66 -0.54
N ALA A 265 1.65 -1.09 0.67
CA ALA A 265 1.23 0.30 0.82
C ALA A 265 2.24 1.32 0.24
N PRO A 266 3.57 1.24 0.52
CA PRO A 266 4.52 2.14 -0.11
C PRO A 266 4.59 1.99 -1.63
N ILE A 267 4.54 0.77 -2.17
CA ILE A 267 4.55 0.54 -3.62
C ILE A 267 3.34 1.18 -4.26
N LEU A 268 2.15 1.01 -3.67
CA LEU A 268 0.91 1.60 -4.17
C LEU A 268 0.96 3.14 -4.12
N GLY A 269 1.43 3.70 -3.00
CA GLY A 269 1.51 5.16 -2.81
C GLY A 269 2.56 5.81 -3.72
N ILE A 270 3.78 5.29 -3.72
CA ILE A 270 4.88 5.81 -4.54
C ILE A 270 4.57 5.60 -6.04
N GLY A 271 4.07 4.42 -6.41
CA GLY A 271 3.68 4.11 -7.79
C GLY A 271 2.60 5.06 -8.30
N GLY A 272 1.57 5.35 -7.48
CA GLY A 272 0.54 6.32 -7.81
C GLY A 272 1.10 7.73 -8.03
N VAL A 273 1.97 8.19 -7.13
CA VAL A 273 2.63 9.50 -7.25
C VAL A 273 3.51 9.58 -8.50
N LEU A 274 4.35 8.57 -8.75
CA LEU A 274 5.25 8.56 -9.91
C LEU A 274 4.47 8.57 -11.22
N HIS A 275 3.35 7.85 -11.29
CA HIS A 275 2.53 7.80 -12.50
C HIS A 275 1.86 9.14 -12.79
N VAL A 276 1.37 9.82 -11.74
CA VAL A 276 0.77 11.15 -11.87
C VAL A 276 1.81 12.22 -12.21
N VAL A 277 2.98 12.20 -11.59
CA VAL A 277 4.06 13.17 -11.87
C VAL A 277 4.64 12.98 -13.27
N GLY A 278 4.66 11.74 -13.77
CA GLY A 278 5.10 11.42 -15.14
C GLY A 278 4.10 11.81 -16.23
N SER A 279 2.88 12.18 -15.90
CA SER A 279 1.88 12.64 -16.84
C SER A 279 2.08 14.12 -17.17
N SER A 280 2.03 14.48 -18.48
CA SER A 280 2.25 15.83 -18.99
C SER A 280 1.08 16.81 -18.77
N SER A 281 0.02 16.39 -18.09
CA SER A 281 -1.26 17.12 -17.96
C SER A 281 -1.24 18.38 -17.09
N GLY A 282 -0.09 18.73 -16.47
CA GLY A 282 0.03 19.93 -15.61
C GLY A 282 -0.76 19.89 -14.29
N LEU A 283 -1.49 18.80 -13.99
CA LEU A 283 -2.33 18.63 -12.80
C LEU A 283 -1.60 17.97 -11.61
N SER A 284 -0.32 17.62 -11.77
CA SER A 284 0.50 16.93 -10.75
C SER A 284 0.57 17.67 -9.41
N TRP A 285 0.46 19.02 -9.42
CA TRP A 285 0.44 19.83 -8.20
C TRP A 285 -0.74 19.50 -7.27
N ILE A 286 -1.89 19.05 -7.83
CA ILE A 286 -3.06 18.66 -7.03
C ILE A 286 -2.74 17.41 -6.20
N VAL A 287 -2.04 16.44 -6.79
CA VAL A 287 -1.63 15.22 -6.06
C VAL A 287 -0.54 15.51 -5.05
N VAL A 288 0.39 16.42 -5.34
CA VAL A 288 1.38 16.90 -4.35
C VAL A 288 0.69 17.57 -3.17
N LEU A 289 -0.33 18.38 -3.43
CA LEU A 289 -1.17 19.00 -2.39
C LEU A 289 -1.89 17.93 -1.55
N ASP A 290 -2.49 16.93 -2.20
CA ASP A 290 -3.17 15.82 -1.55
C ASP A 290 -2.23 15.07 -0.60
N VAL A 291 -1.05 14.66 -1.08
CA VAL A 291 -0.02 13.99 -0.28
C VAL A 291 0.44 14.87 0.89
N ALA A 292 0.64 16.16 0.67
CA ALA A 292 1.04 17.09 1.72
C ALA A 292 -0.04 17.22 2.81
N LEU A 293 -1.32 17.32 2.43
CA LEU A 293 -2.44 17.36 3.36
C LEU A 293 -2.58 16.05 4.15
N LEU A 294 -2.40 14.89 3.50
CA LEU A 294 -2.43 13.58 4.14
C LEU A 294 -1.28 13.42 5.16
N LEU A 295 -0.07 13.81 4.79
CA LEU A 295 1.08 13.79 5.69
C LEU A 295 0.85 14.70 6.89
N LEU A 296 0.36 15.92 6.66
CA LEU A 296 0.05 16.88 7.72
C LEU A 296 -1.02 16.34 8.67
N LEU A 297 -2.08 15.74 8.14
CA LEU A 297 -3.14 15.10 8.93
C LEU A 297 -2.57 13.94 9.77
N LEU A 298 -1.73 13.10 9.19
CA LEU A 298 -1.12 11.96 9.88
C LEU A 298 -0.18 12.44 11.00
N LEU A 299 0.69 13.40 10.71
CA LEU A 299 1.61 13.99 11.69
C LEU A 299 0.85 14.69 12.84
N PHE A 300 -0.21 15.43 12.51
CA PHE A 300 -1.08 16.06 13.50
C PHE A 300 -1.72 15.00 14.40
N LEU A 301 -2.29 13.95 13.82
CA LEU A 301 -2.93 12.88 14.58
C LEU A 301 -1.91 12.17 15.49
N MET A 302 -0.73 11.85 14.96
CA MET A 302 0.34 11.19 15.74
C MET A 302 0.79 12.08 16.90
N SER A 303 0.98 13.39 16.69
CA SER A 303 1.40 14.33 17.72
C SER A 303 0.36 14.53 18.82
N VAL A 304 -0.94 14.46 18.49
CA VAL A 304 -2.04 14.70 19.44
C VAL A 304 -2.50 13.41 20.13
N ALA A 305 -2.66 12.31 19.37
CA ALA A 305 -3.22 11.07 19.89
C ALA A 305 -2.20 10.22 20.68
N MET A 306 -0.96 10.09 20.18
CA MET A 306 0.04 9.21 20.82
C MET A 306 0.37 9.56 22.27
N PRO A 307 0.60 10.84 22.65
CA PRO A 307 0.81 11.18 24.06
C PRO A 307 -0.40 10.82 24.94
N LYS A 308 -1.60 11.00 24.42
CA LYS A 308 -2.84 10.70 25.16
C LYS A 308 -3.07 9.20 25.37
N PHE A 309 -2.62 8.35 24.45
CA PHE A 309 -2.65 6.89 24.67
C PHE A 309 -1.79 6.48 25.87
N LYS A 310 -0.61 7.09 26.03
CA LYS A 310 0.25 6.83 27.18
C LYS A 310 -0.40 7.26 28.50
N VAL A 311 -1.01 8.46 28.52
CA VAL A 311 -1.76 8.96 29.69
C VAL A 311 -2.97 8.06 29.99
N MET A 312 -3.70 7.61 28.95
CA MET A 312 -4.84 6.72 29.13
C MET A 312 -4.42 5.41 29.83
N GLN A 313 -3.28 4.83 29.46
CA GLN A 313 -2.79 3.62 30.11
C GLN A 313 -2.52 3.86 31.61
N GLN A 314 -1.87 4.96 31.99
CA GLN A 314 -1.64 5.32 33.38
C GLN A 314 -2.96 5.50 34.16
N LEU A 315 -3.99 6.06 33.53
CA LEU A 315 -5.30 6.22 34.14
C LEU A 315 -6.04 4.89 34.32
N VAL A 316 -5.88 3.95 33.38
CA VAL A 316 -6.39 2.58 33.52
C VAL A 316 -5.71 1.88 34.70
N ASP A 317 -4.39 1.97 34.82
CA ASP A 317 -3.63 1.38 35.92
C ASP A 317 -4.07 1.96 37.27
N ARG A 318 -4.28 3.28 37.33
CA ARG A 318 -4.82 3.97 38.53
C ARG A 318 -6.23 3.48 38.87
N LEU A 319 -7.11 3.34 37.89
CA LEU A 319 -8.46 2.83 38.11
C LEU A 319 -8.43 1.39 38.65
N ASN A 320 -7.57 0.55 38.07
CA ASN A 320 -7.36 -0.83 38.53
C ASN A 320 -6.81 -0.89 39.96
N LEU A 321 -5.89 0.01 40.31
CA LEU A 321 -5.36 0.12 41.68
C LEU A 321 -6.47 0.45 42.67
N VAL A 322 -7.26 1.52 42.39
CA VAL A 322 -8.39 1.91 43.24
C VAL A 322 -9.40 0.77 43.38
N SER A 323 -9.72 0.09 42.28
CA SER A 323 -10.63 -1.07 42.30
C SER A 323 -10.10 -2.21 43.18
N ARG A 324 -8.80 -2.52 43.06
CA ARG A 324 -8.15 -3.58 43.86
C ARG A 324 -8.14 -3.22 45.35
N GLU A 325 -7.80 -1.99 45.70
CA GLU A 325 -7.81 -1.51 47.09
C GLU A 325 -9.20 -1.63 47.71
N ILE A 326 -10.26 -1.21 46.99
CA ILE A 326 -11.66 -1.31 47.46
C ILE A 326 -12.05 -2.78 47.65
N LEU A 327 -11.76 -3.66 46.68
CA LEU A 327 -12.13 -5.06 46.74
C LEU A 327 -11.39 -5.80 47.85
N THR A 328 -10.09 -5.53 48.03
CA THR A 328 -9.29 -6.11 49.11
C THR A 328 -9.72 -5.61 50.48
N GLY A 329 -10.08 -4.30 50.55
CA GLY A 329 -10.53 -3.63 51.79
C GLY A 329 -12.04 -3.59 51.97
N ILE A 330 -12.82 -4.45 51.31
CA ILE A 330 -14.30 -4.36 51.33
C ILE A 330 -14.89 -4.52 52.73
N MET A 331 -14.29 -5.36 53.57
CA MET A 331 -14.73 -5.58 54.94
C MET A 331 -14.54 -4.34 55.82
N PRO A 332 -13.34 -3.70 55.89
CA PRO A 332 -13.18 -2.40 56.53
C PRO A 332 -14.12 -1.31 56.01
N VAL A 333 -14.27 -1.21 54.67
CA VAL A 333 -15.14 -0.20 54.04
C VAL A 333 -16.56 -0.34 54.56
N ARG A 334 -17.09 -1.56 54.66
CA ARG A 334 -18.43 -1.83 55.21
C ARG A 334 -18.50 -1.60 56.72
N ALA A 335 -17.47 -2.04 57.47
CA ALA A 335 -17.45 -1.90 58.94
C ALA A 335 -17.49 -0.44 59.40
N PHE A 336 -16.86 0.44 58.61
CA PHE A 336 -16.80 1.89 58.90
C PHE A 336 -17.79 2.71 58.07
N SER A 337 -18.71 2.07 57.33
CA SER A 337 -19.74 2.74 56.49
C SER A 337 -19.16 3.80 55.53
N ARG A 338 -18.03 3.44 54.88
CA ARG A 338 -17.27 4.34 53.98
C ARG A 338 -17.57 4.12 52.50
N GLU A 339 -18.63 3.39 52.16
CA GLU A 339 -19.00 3.02 50.78
C GLU A 339 -19.10 4.26 49.88
N LYS A 340 -19.79 5.33 50.34
CA LYS A 340 -19.93 6.56 49.54
C LYS A 340 -18.60 7.28 49.27
N PHE A 341 -17.66 7.20 50.19
CA PHE A 341 -16.32 7.80 50.01
C PHE A 341 -15.54 7.04 48.95
N GLU A 342 -15.53 5.74 49.01
CA GLU A 342 -14.84 4.90 48.02
C GLU A 342 -15.52 4.97 46.64
N GLU A 343 -16.85 5.04 46.58
CA GLU A 343 -17.60 5.28 45.36
C GLU A 343 -17.20 6.61 44.70
N GLN A 344 -17.07 7.69 45.45
CA GLN A 344 -16.62 9.00 44.95
C GLN A 344 -15.16 8.95 44.45
N ARG A 345 -14.30 8.20 45.16
CA ARG A 345 -12.89 8.01 44.79
C ARG A 345 -12.79 7.27 43.47
N PHE A 346 -13.56 6.21 43.30
CA PHE A 346 -13.66 5.44 42.06
C PHE A 346 -14.23 6.29 40.92
N ASP A 347 -15.34 7.00 41.15
CA ASP A 347 -16.01 7.84 40.15
C ASP A 347 -15.08 8.97 39.65
N LYS A 348 -14.25 9.55 40.53
CA LYS A 348 -13.23 10.54 40.14
C LYS A 348 -12.21 9.92 39.18
N ALA A 349 -11.62 8.77 39.51
CA ALA A 349 -10.66 8.09 38.66
C ALA A 349 -11.29 7.68 37.32
N ASN A 350 -12.55 7.19 37.35
CA ASN A 350 -13.30 6.80 36.16
C ASN A 350 -13.61 8.01 35.25
N LYS A 351 -13.97 9.18 35.80
CA LYS A 351 -14.21 10.41 35.03
C LYS A 351 -12.94 10.94 34.38
N GLU A 352 -11.78 10.88 35.07
CA GLU A 352 -10.49 11.25 34.49
C GLU A 352 -10.14 10.37 33.29
N LEU A 353 -10.32 9.05 33.44
CA LEU A 353 -10.12 8.07 32.34
C LEU A 353 -11.09 8.33 31.19
N MET A 354 -12.40 8.47 31.48
CA MET A 354 -13.45 8.75 30.50
C MET A 354 -13.13 10.02 29.69
N GLY A 355 -12.70 11.09 30.35
CA GLY A 355 -12.36 12.35 29.67
C GLY A 355 -11.22 12.18 28.68
N THR A 356 -10.15 11.48 29.07
CA THR A 356 -8.99 11.20 28.19
C THR A 356 -9.38 10.26 27.04
N GLN A 357 -10.14 9.20 27.33
CA GLN A 357 -10.61 8.24 26.33
C GLN A 357 -11.54 8.90 25.32
N LEU A 358 -12.46 9.76 25.78
CA LEU A 358 -13.37 10.49 24.91
C LEU A 358 -12.62 11.44 23.96
N PHE A 359 -11.61 12.16 24.47
CA PHE A 359 -10.76 13.00 23.62
C PHE A 359 -10.02 12.19 22.56
N THR A 360 -9.38 11.10 22.98
CA THR A 360 -8.62 10.22 22.07
C THR A 360 -9.53 9.60 21.00
N ASN A 361 -10.69 9.09 21.41
CA ASN A 361 -11.65 8.50 20.49
C ASN A 361 -12.21 9.56 19.50
N ARG A 362 -12.52 10.78 19.96
CA ARG A 362 -12.95 11.86 19.07
C ARG A 362 -11.90 12.22 18.04
N ALA A 363 -10.62 12.31 18.45
CA ALA A 363 -9.51 12.55 17.53
C ALA A 363 -9.38 11.43 16.48
N MET A 364 -9.49 10.17 16.90
CA MET A 364 -9.41 9.02 15.99
C MET A 364 -10.60 8.93 15.04
N VAL A 365 -11.82 9.17 15.53
CA VAL A 365 -13.03 9.15 14.70
C VAL A 365 -13.04 10.30 13.70
N ALA A 366 -12.52 11.48 14.07
CA ALA A 366 -12.41 12.63 13.17
C ALA A 366 -11.47 12.37 11.97
N MET A 367 -10.54 11.41 12.07
CA MET A 367 -9.61 11.08 10.98
C MET A 367 -10.36 10.69 9.69
N MET A 368 -11.39 9.83 9.79
CA MET A 368 -12.12 9.36 8.60
C MET A 368 -12.85 10.49 7.86
N PRO A 369 -13.62 11.38 8.53
CA PRO A 369 -14.21 12.54 7.86
C PRO A 369 -13.17 13.46 7.20
N PHE A 370 -12.04 13.73 7.85
CA PHE A 370 -10.99 14.55 7.25
C PHE A 370 -10.35 13.89 6.03
N MET A 371 -10.05 12.60 6.11
CA MET A 371 -9.56 11.82 4.95
C MET A 371 -10.56 11.85 3.79
N THR A 372 -11.86 11.65 4.08
CA THR A 372 -12.92 11.73 3.08
C THR A 372 -13.04 13.13 2.48
N LEU A 373 -12.89 14.18 3.30
CA LEU A 373 -12.89 15.57 2.84
C LEU A 373 -11.72 15.85 1.89
N ILE A 374 -10.51 15.41 2.25
CA ILE A 374 -9.32 15.55 1.42
C ILE A 374 -9.55 14.82 0.09
N MET A 375 -9.94 13.54 0.13
CA MET A 375 -10.18 12.72 -1.06
C MET A 375 -11.23 13.33 -2.01
N ASN A 376 -12.39 13.73 -1.48
CA ASN A 376 -13.45 14.33 -2.30
C ASN A 376 -13.07 15.73 -2.76
N GLY A 377 -12.40 16.51 -1.92
CA GLY A 377 -11.89 17.84 -2.28
C GLY A 377 -10.88 17.75 -3.43
N THR A 378 -9.94 16.83 -3.35
CA THR A 378 -8.95 16.58 -4.41
C THR A 378 -9.64 16.09 -5.68
N SER A 379 -10.60 15.17 -5.57
CA SER A 379 -11.40 14.72 -6.73
C SER A 379 -12.16 15.88 -7.40
N LEU A 380 -12.73 16.79 -6.63
CA LEU A 380 -13.40 17.98 -7.14
C LEU A 380 -12.42 18.91 -7.87
N LEU A 381 -11.22 19.11 -7.32
CA LEU A 381 -10.17 19.89 -7.98
C LEU A 381 -9.73 19.25 -9.29
N ILE A 382 -9.55 17.92 -9.31
CA ILE A 382 -9.20 17.19 -10.54
C ILE A 382 -10.29 17.36 -11.60
N VAL A 383 -11.58 17.23 -11.24
CA VAL A 383 -12.68 17.41 -12.17
C VAL A 383 -12.75 18.87 -12.67
N TRP A 384 -12.55 19.85 -11.80
CA TRP A 384 -12.61 21.27 -12.17
C TRP A 384 -11.47 21.69 -13.10
N PHE A 385 -10.23 21.37 -12.73
CA PHE A 385 -9.06 21.72 -13.53
C PHE A 385 -8.88 20.79 -14.73
N GLY A 386 -9.22 19.49 -14.56
CA GLY A 386 -9.22 18.53 -15.65
C GLY A 386 -10.26 18.84 -16.71
N GLY A 387 -11.48 19.32 -16.33
CA GLY A 387 -12.47 19.80 -17.26
C GLY A 387 -11.95 20.97 -18.10
N LYS A 388 -11.29 21.94 -17.48
CA LYS A 388 -10.64 23.03 -18.21
C LYS A 388 -9.51 22.56 -19.14
N ALA A 389 -8.72 21.57 -18.70
CA ALA A 389 -7.68 20.99 -19.53
C ALA A 389 -8.27 20.18 -20.71
N MET A 390 -9.43 19.55 -20.52
CA MET A 390 -10.16 18.88 -21.61
C MET A 390 -10.72 19.90 -22.62
N ASP A 391 -11.31 21.02 -22.16
CA ASP A 391 -11.77 22.10 -23.05
C ASP A 391 -10.60 22.69 -23.85
N ALA A 392 -9.42 22.79 -23.24
CA ALA A 392 -8.18 23.21 -23.90
C ALA A 392 -7.54 22.10 -24.77
N GLY A 393 -8.08 20.88 -24.82
CA GLY A 393 -7.57 19.76 -25.61
C GLY A 393 -6.27 19.13 -25.07
N THR A 394 -5.80 19.54 -23.88
CA THR A 394 -4.54 19.06 -23.28
C THR A 394 -4.69 17.81 -22.42
N MET A 395 -5.92 17.32 -22.20
CA MET A 395 -6.22 16.16 -21.38
C MET A 395 -7.38 15.35 -21.94
N GLN A 396 -7.28 14.03 -21.86
CA GLN A 396 -8.37 13.13 -22.23
C GLN A 396 -9.20 12.71 -21.01
N VAL A 397 -10.49 12.35 -21.24
CA VAL A 397 -11.41 11.86 -20.19
C VAL A 397 -10.81 10.66 -19.43
N GLY A 398 -10.12 9.75 -20.15
CA GLY A 398 -9.46 8.58 -19.56
C GLY A 398 -8.36 8.95 -18.57
N GLU A 399 -7.57 9.98 -18.88
CA GLU A 399 -6.52 10.49 -17.99
C GLU A 399 -7.11 11.09 -16.71
N MET A 400 -8.20 11.86 -16.82
CA MET A 400 -8.90 12.42 -15.66
C MET A 400 -9.39 11.32 -14.72
N ILE A 401 -9.99 10.25 -15.26
CA ILE A 401 -10.45 9.09 -14.49
C ILE A 401 -9.26 8.37 -13.84
N ALA A 402 -8.14 8.24 -14.57
CA ALA A 402 -6.91 7.66 -14.03
C ALA A 402 -6.36 8.49 -12.87
N PHE A 403 -6.31 9.83 -12.98
CA PHE A 403 -5.90 10.73 -11.89
C PHE A 403 -6.73 10.55 -10.63
N ILE A 404 -8.07 10.51 -10.76
CA ILE A 404 -8.96 10.26 -9.63
C ILE A 404 -8.66 8.90 -9.00
N THR A 405 -8.47 7.87 -9.83
CA THR A 405 -8.18 6.52 -9.36
C THR A 405 -6.84 6.43 -8.62
N TYR A 406 -5.78 7.05 -9.16
CA TYR A 406 -4.47 7.10 -8.49
C TYR A 406 -4.52 7.88 -7.18
N THR A 407 -5.24 8.99 -7.14
CA THR A 407 -5.46 9.75 -5.89
C THR A 407 -6.13 8.89 -4.84
N MET A 408 -7.19 8.16 -5.18
CA MET A 408 -7.82 7.21 -4.27
C MET A 408 -6.84 6.13 -3.76
N GLN A 409 -5.99 5.59 -4.64
CA GLN A 409 -4.98 4.59 -4.26
C GLN A 409 -3.94 5.18 -3.31
N ILE A 410 -3.49 6.42 -3.53
CA ILE A 410 -2.57 7.12 -2.65
C ILE A 410 -3.20 7.30 -1.26
N VAL A 411 -4.43 7.81 -1.16
CA VAL A 411 -5.15 7.96 0.11
C VAL A 411 -5.27 6.62 0.84
N MET A 412 -5.62 5.54 0.13
CA MET A 412 -5.72 4.19 0.71
C MET A 412 -4.37 3.68 1.21
N SER A 413 -3.27 3.99 0.52
CA SER A 413 -1.92 3.63 0.99
C SER A 413 -1.56 4.30 2.31
N PHE A 414 -1.91 5.58 2.47
CA PHE A 414 -1.73 6.31 3.73
C PHE A 414 -2.58 5.75 4.88
N LEU A 415 -3.83 5.36 4.59
CA LEU A 415 -4.69 4.67 5.56
C LEU A 415 -4.07 3.37 6.05
N MET A 416 -3.53 2.56 5.14
CA MET A 416 -2.85 1.31 5.49
C MET A 416 -1.61 1.57 6.35
N LEU A 417 -0.79 2.56 6.01
CA LEU A 417 0.38 2.95 6.81
C LEU A 417 -0.01 3.45 8.19
N ALA A 418 -1.08 4.26 8.29
CA ALA A 418 -1.60 4.73 9.57
C ALA A 418 -2.06 3.57 10.47
N MET A 419 -2.74 2.57 9.91
CA MET A 419 -3.15 1.37 10.65
C MET A 419 -1.94 0.61 11.19
N VAL A 420 -0.92 0.38 10.36
CA VAL A 420 0.34 -0.28 10.76
C VAL A 420 1.03 0.52 11.87
N ALA A 421 1.13 1.85 11.74
CA ALA A 421 1.78 2.72 12.72
C ALA A 421 1.12 2.67 14.11
N VAL A 422 -0.20 2.46 14.19
CA VAL A 422 -0.93 2.31 15.47
C VAL A 422 -0.73 0.91 16.08
N MET A 423 -0.62 -0.13 15.25
CA MET A 423 -0.55 -1.52 15.74
C MET A 423 0.88 -1.95 16.12
N LEU A 424 1.89 -1.43 15.42
CA LEU A 424 3.29 -1.83 15.59
C LEU A 424 3.82 -1.63 17.02
N PRO A 425 3.58 -0.49 17.72
CA PRO A 425 4.06 -0.30 19.09
C PRO A 425 3.48 -1.30 20.09
N ARG A 426 2.22 -1.70 19.91
CA ARG A 426 1.57 -2.71 20.79
C ARG A 426 2.22 -4.07 20.64
N ALA A 427 2.48 -4.48 19.39
CA ALA A 427 3.19 -5.74 19.14
C ALA A 427 4.63 -5.68 19.62
N GLY A 428 5.30 -4.53 19.54
CA GLY A 428 6.64 -4.33 20.09
C GLY A 428 6.69 -4.62 21.59
N VAL A 429 5.77 -4.03 22.37
CA VAL A 429 5.69 -4.30 23.82
C VAL A 429 5.42 -5.78 24.11
N ALA A 430 4.52 -6.42 23.34
CA ALA A 430 4.28 -7.86 23.51
C ALA A 430 5.52 -8.70 23.17
N ALA A 431 6.25 -8.33 22.10
CA ALA A 431 7.50 -9.00 21.72
C ALA A 431 8.59 -8.83 22.79
N ASP A 432 8.76 -7.64 23.34
CA ASP A 432 9.73 -7.37 24.42
C ASP A 432 9.44 -8.25 25.66
N ARG A 433 8.17 -8.40 26.03
CA ARG A 433 7.76 -9.25 27.15
C ARG A 433 8.00 -10.75 26.91
N ILE A 434 7.85 -11.20 25.67
CA ILE A 434 8.18 -12.58 25.28
C ILE A 434 9.70 -12.77 25.28
N ASP A 435 10.45 -11.83 24.72
CA ASP A 435 11.91 -11.86 24.65
C ASP A 435 12.54 -11.88 26.05
N GLU A 436 11.96 -11.13 27.00
CA GLU A 436 12.36 -11.16 28.40
C GLU A 436 12.30 -12.58 28.98
N VAL A 437 11.23 -13.36 28.71
CA VAL A 437 11.11 -14.74 29.17
C VAL A 437 12.13 -15.66 28.49
N ILE A 438 12.27 -15.52 27.15
CA ILE A 438 13.20 -16.38 26.39
C ILE A 438 14.66 -16.12 26.76
N ARG A 439 15.05 -14.88 27.06
CA ARG A 439 16.43 -14.52 27.44
C ARG A 439 16.74 -14.73 28.89
N THR A 440 15.74 -14.91 29.75
CA THR A 440 15.98 -15.19 31.15
C THR A 440 16.59 -16.57 31.27
N LYS A 441 17.78 -16.61 31.84
CA LYS A 441 18.48 -17.88 32.15
C LYS A 441 18.01 -18.38 33.49
N ALA A 442 17.76 -19.68 33.58
CA ALA A 442 17.48 -20.31 34.84
C ALA A 442 18.70 -20.15 35.79
N THR A 443 18.44 -19.90 37.04
CA THR A 443 19.51 -19.82 38.07
C THR A 443 20.07 -21.21 38.40
N ILE A 444 19.22 -22.23 38.28
CA ILE A 444 19.61 -23.60 38.52
C ILE A 444 19.91 -24.28 37.20
N HIS A 445 21.11 -24.81 37.07
CA HIS A 445 21.56 -25.53 35.87
C HIS A 445 21.85 -26.99 36.20
N ASP A 446 21.68 -27.87 35.23
CA ASP A 446 22.12 -29.23 35.34
C ASP A 446 23.65 -29.29 35.61
N PRO A 447 24.12 -30.26 36.40
CA PRO A 447 25.55 -30.40 36.67
C PRO A 447 26.31 -30.71 35.38
N ASP A 448 27.63 -30.46 35.41
CA ASP A 448 28.53 -30.80 34.32
C ASP A 448 28.41 -32.28 33.93
N GLU A 449 28.62 -32.59 32.65
CA GLU A 449 28.45 -33.93 32.08
C GLU A 449 29.24 -35.00 32.83
N SER A 450 30.39 -34.65 33.43
CA SER A 450 31.20 -35.54 34.28
C SER A 450 30.50 -35.87 35.59
N THR A 451 29.91 -34.90 36.26
CA THR A 451 29.17 -35.06 37.52
C THR A 451 27.85 -35.80 37.28
N ALA A 452 27.15 -35.48 36.21
CA ALA A 452 25.93 -36.17 35.79
C ALA A 452 26.20 -37.67 35.51
N LYS A 453 27.29 -38.01 34.82
CA LYS A 453 27.68 -39.40 34.57
C LYS A 453 28.08 -40.14 35.86
N ALA A 454 28.77 -39.47 36.80
CA ALA A 454 29.10 -40.05 38.09
C ALA A 454 27.83 -40.34 38.91
N ALA A 455 26.86 -39.42 38.92
CA ALA A 455 25.58 -39.63 39.58
C ALA A 455 24.75 -40.76 38.92
N GLN A 456 24.75 -40.85 37.57
CA GLN A 456 24.07 -41.93 36.83
C GLN A 456 24.74 -43.31 37.05
N ALA A 457 26.05 -43.35 37.30
CA ALA A 457 26.77 -44.58 37.57
C ALA A 457 26.51 -45.09 38.99
N HIS A 458 25.95 -44.26 39.88
CA HIS A 458 25.57 -44.66 41.23
C HIS A 458 24.30 -45.51 41.20
N THR A 459 24.40 -46.80 41.49
CA THR A 459 23.30 -47.78 41.39
C THR A 459 22.69 -48.19 42.71
N ASP A 460 23.38 -47.91 43.83
CA ASP A 460 22.99 -48.34 45.16
C ASP A 460 22.45 -47.20 46.04
N TRP A 461 21.32 -46.58 45.51
CA TRP A 461 20.68 -45.50 46.21
C TRP A 461 20.00 -45.91 47.49
N GLN A 462 20.54 -45.42 48.62
CA GLN A 462 20.04 -45.70 49.98
C GLN A 462 19.10 -44.59 50.45
N GLY A 463 19.22 -43.39 49.92
CA GLY A 463 18.38 -42.22 50.25
C GLY A 463 18.84 -41.51 51.54
N VAL A 464 20.14 -41.51 51.84
CA VAL A 464 20.70 -40.72 52.93
C VAL A 464 20.80 -39.28 52.55
N VAL A 465 20.07 -38.40 53.22
CA VAL A 465 20.10 -36.94 52.99
C VAL A 465 20.97 -36.27 54.03
N GLN A 466 21.97 -35.51 53.61
CA GLN A 466 22.88 -34.83 54.52
C GLN A 466 22.97 -33.34 54.19
N PHE A 467 22.80 -32.48 55.20
CA PHE A 467 23.04 -31.05 55.19
C PHE A 467 24.37 -30.79 55.90
N GLU A 468 25.28 -30.08 55.21
CA GLU A 468 26.59 -29.71 55.73
C GLU A 468 26.75 -28.21 55.75
N ASP A 469 26.61 -27.58 56.92
CA ASP A 469 26.76 -26.16 57.16
C ASP A 469 25.93 -25.26 56.19
N VAL A 470 24.69 -25.69 55.92
CA VAL A 470 23.83 -25.09 54.89
C VAL A 470 23.28 -23.76 55.36
N SER A 471 23.51 -22.72 54.56
CA SER A 471 22.86 -21.41 54.63
C SER A 471 22.10 -21.12 53.34
N PHE A 472 20.97 -20.47 53.47
CA PHE A 472 20.14 -20.12 52.32
C PHE A 472 19.45 -18.76 52.49
N ARG A 473 19.51 -17.94 51.43
CA ARG A 473 18.84 -16.66 51.31
C ARG A 473 17.96 -16.63 50.05
N TYR A 474 16.72 -16.20 50.20
CA TYR A 474 15.85 -16.00 49.05
C TYR A 474 16.38 -14.85 48.17
N PRO A 475 16.22 -14.90 46.82
CA PRO A 475 16.61 -13.82 45.94
C PRO A 475 15.94 -12.50 46.36
N GLY A 476 16.75 -11.43 46.55
CA GLY A 476 16.26 -10.11 46.96
C GLY A 476 15.94 -9.95 48.46
N ALA A 477 16.17 -10.98 49.28
CA ALA A 477 16.03 -10.86 50.75
C ALA A 477 17.28 -10.25 51.41
N ASP A 478 17.07 -9.47 52.48
CA ASP A 478 18.15 -8.80 53.22
C ASP A 478 18.84 -9.72 54.23
N SER A 479 18.20 -10.84 54.63
CA SER A 479 18.70 -11.77 55.63
C SER A 479 18.53 -13.22 55.19
N ASP A 480 19.35 -14.10 55.76
CA ASP A 480 19.26 -15.54 55.52
C ASP A 480 17.98 -16.10 56.13
N ALA A 481 17.34 -17.01 55.38
CA ALA A 481 16.18 -17.76 55.84
C ALA A 481 16.59 -19.04 56.62
N LEU A 482 17.79 -19.55 56.33
CA LEU A 482 18.43 -20.65 57.02
C LEU A 482 19.92 -20.29 57.23
N GLU A 483 20.45 -20.57 58.42
CA GLU A 483 21.83 -20.27 58.77
C GLU A 483 22.48 -21.51 59.43
N HIS A 484 23.59 -21.95 58.88
CA HIS A 484 24.47 -23.01 59.44
C HIS A 484 23.74 -24.31 59.82
N ILE A 485 22.85 -24.82 59.01
CA ILE A 485 22.07 -26.04 59.28
C ILE A 485 22.90 -27.25 58.91
N SER A 486 23.06 -28.15 59.88
CA SER A 486 23.77 -29.44 59.72
C SER A 486 22.97 -30.56 60.35
N PHE A 487 22.60 -31.59 59.57
CA PHE A 487 21.97 -32.81 60.06
C PHE A 487 22.06 -33.90 59.00
N THR A 488 21.80 -35.14 59.40
CA THR A 488 21.71 -36.29 58.50
C THR A 488 20.41 -37.05 58.76
N ALA A 489 19.63 -37.26 57.69
CA ALA A 489 18.45 -38.09 57.70
C ALA A 489 18.77 -39.42 57.02
N LYS A 490 18.52 -40.53 57.72
CA LYS A 490 18.86 -41.90 57.26
C LYS A 490 17.61 -42.59 56.68
N PRO A 491 17.79 -43.53 55.78
CA PRO A 491 16.71 -44.33 55.25
C PRO A 491 15.98 -45.11 56.33
N GLY A 492 14.67 -45.18 56.28
CA GLY A 492 13.82 -45.85 57.24
C GLY A 492 13.57 -45.07 58.54
N GLU A 493 14.23 -43.91 58.74
CA GLU A 493 13.99 -43.05 59.91
C GLU A 493 13.03 -41.90 59.54
N THR A 494 12.25 -41.45 60.53
CA THR A 494 11.40 -40.29 60.39
C THR A 494 12.07 -39.07 61.02
N THR A 495 12.53 -38.11 60.22
CA THR A 495 13.13 -36.87 60.72
C THR A 495 12.01 -35.78 60.82
N ALA A 496 11.71 -35.32 62.05
CA ALA A 496 10.73 -34.28 62.28
C ALA A 496 11.41 -32.92 62.45
N ILE A 497 11.00 -31.94 61.63
CA ILE A 497 11.44 -30.54 61.68
C ILE A 497 10.41 -29.73 62.42
N ILE A 498 10.76 -29.24 63.61
CA ILE A 498 9.88 -28.53 64.54
C ILE A 498 10.31 -27.07 64.66
N GLY A 499 9.36 -26.15 64.70
CA GLY A 499 9.64 -24.73 64.89
C GLY A 499 8.39 -23.86 64.67
N SER A 500 8.49 -22.55 64.97
CA SER A 500 7.43 -21.59 64.82
C SER A 500 7.05 -21.36 63.33
N THR A 501 5.93 -20.74 63.08
CA THR A 501 5.56 -20.32 61.71
C THR A 501 6.60 -19.30 61.20
N GLY A 502 7.12 -19.52 60.00
CA GLY A 502 8.13 -18.64 59.38
C GLY A 502 9.58 -18.98 59.68
N CYS A 503 9.91 -20.04 60.50
CA CYS A 503 11.28 -20.42 60.83
C CYS A 503 12.03 -21.21 59.73
N GLY A 504 11.55 -21.25 58.50
CA GLY A 504 12.27 -21.85 57.36
C GLY A 504 12.04 -23.35 57.13
N LYS A 505 11.06 -24.03 57.79
CA LYS A 505 10.80 -25.49 57.62
C LYS A 505 10.52 -25.88 56.16
N SER A 506 9.62 -25.16 55.49
CA SER A 506 9.31 -25.42 54.08
C SER A 506 10.51 -25.09 53.17
N THR A 507 11.28 -24.05 53.51
CA THR A 507 12.49 -23.67 52.81
C THR A 507 13.51 -24.79 52.82
N LEU A 508 13.76 -25.40 54.01
CA LEU A 508 14.69 -26.50 54.15
C LEU A 508 14.27 -27.72 53.33
N LEU A 509 12.97 -28.06 53.34
CA LEU A 509 12.44 -29.16 52.53
C LEU A 509 12.57 -28.90 51.02
N ASN A 510 12.46 -27.65 50.57
CA ASN A 510 12.59 -27.27 49.17
C ASN A 510 14.04 -27.31 48.64
N LEU A 511 15.04 -27.33 49.52
CA LEU A 511 16.46 -27.51 49.15
C LEU A 511 16.79 -28.96 48.78
N ILE A 512 16.09 -29.97 49.32
CA ILE A 512 16.33 -31.40 49.03
C ILE A 512 16.08 -31.73 47.56
N PRO A 513 14.92 -31.35 46.93
CA PRO A 513 14.69 -31.56 45.51
C PRO A 513 15.34 -30.46 44.64
N ARG A 514 16.20 -29.61 45.22
CA ARG A 514 16.91 -28.52 44.54
C ARG A 514 15.97 -27.54 43.86
N PHE A 515 14.89 -27.11 44.53
CA PHE A 515 14.04 -26.01 44.03
C PHE A 515 14.73 -24.65 44.16
N TYR A 516 15.78 -24.59 44.98
CA TYR A 516 16.71 -23.47 45.14
C TYR A 516 18.10 -24.05 45.42
N ASP A 517 19.14 -23.37 44.93
CA ASP A 517 20.52 -23.67 45.33
C ASP A 517 20.85 -23.02 46.66
N VAL A 518 21.66 -23.69 47.47
CA VAL A 518 22.13 -23.14 48.74
C VAL A 518 23.05 -21.95 48.53
N THR A 519 23.05 -20.96 49.44
CA THR A 519 23.97 -19.81 49.40
C THR A 519 25.29 -20.09 50.10
N GLY A 520 25.34 -21.12 50.94
CA GLY A 520 26.53 -21.59 51.62
C GLY A 520 26.34 -23.02 52.08
N GLY A 521 27.45 -23.79 52.25
CA GLY A 521 27.41 -25.21 52.57
C GLY A 521 27.02 -26.08 51.37
N LYS A 522 26.56 -27.30 51.60
CA LYS A 522 26.07 -28.23 50.57
C LYS A 522 25.00 -29.18 51.11
N VAL A 523 24.12 -29.60 50.21
CA VAL A 523 23.14 -30.66 50.44
C VAL A 523 23.53 -31.85 49.59
N THR A 524 23.65 -33.04 50.19
CA THR A 524 23.99 -34.25 49.46
C THR A 524 22.93 -35.34 49.67
N VAL A 525 22.73 -36.16 48.62
CA VAL A 525 21.95 -37.40 48.69
C VAL A 525 22.86 -38.52 48.33
N ASP A 526 23.03 -39.45 49.28
CA ASP A 526 24.03 -40.59 49.23
C ASP A 526 25.46 -40.12 48.90
N GLY A 527 25.84 -38.94 49.41
CA GLY A 527 27.16 -38.33 49.19
C GLY A 527 27.32 -37.56 47.85
N ILE A 528 26.32 -37.57 47.04
CA ILE A 528 26.29 -36.78 45.76
C ILE A 528 25.67 -35.43 46.06
N ASP A 529 26.33 -34.37 45.68
CA ASP A 529 25.81 -32.97 45.80
C ASP A 529 24.61 -32.77 44.90
N VAL A 530 23.55 -32.14 45.43
CA VAL A 530 22.25 -32.00 44.73
C VAL A 530 22.28 -30.87 43.72
#